data_bbc0f4b5523a3b9a107550bf7171e00f
#
_entry.id   bbc0f4b5523a3b9a107550bf7171e00f
#
_cell.length_a   1.000
_cell.length_b   1.000
_cell.length_c   1.000
_cell.angle_alpha   90.00
_cell.angle_beta   90.00
_cell.angle_gamma   90.00
#
_symmetry.space_group_name_H-M   'P 1'
#
loop_
_entity.id
_entity.type
_entity.pdbx_description
1 polymer ?
#
loop_
_entity_poly.entity_id
_entity_poly.type
_entity_poly.pdbx_seq_one_letter_code
_entity_poly.pdbx_strand_id
1 'polypeptide(L)'
;MNGNSKKRTLLRNARALLGDAMAFDGRPRDMLIEGDRIAAIEAAGTLYAADHVIDLRDHLLVPGLVNGHQHSHEHFQRGRTENLPLELWMHLVRTRTPVKLTPRQVYLRTMIGAIESLRTGCTTLVDDTALGAAIDRERIDAALQAYDDAGIRALVGFAMMDKPIVDNFPFVEKHVPAALAAELRAASRPAPEAQLALVRDLARERHPQSSRVGVLVSASAPQRCTEPFLQAVRSLADDLALPVITHVQETRLQVVTGQLFFGCPMVEYLDRIGFLKPATSLIHAVWLNPREIDALARTGATAQHNPWSNLLLGSGVQPVRELLDAGVNVSLGSDGSCSTVTVNMLNVLGSAAAVSKLRGDEHARWLSAHEALHAGTLAGGRALGFGDELGSLRVGAIADLVAYRTDTVTFTPFNDPVRQLVYAERGAGLGLSMVAGEVVIEGGVLTRIDEAALLHEIERDFAELGPLYAAAEAEMQPVLAAVENIHREGLAAAVASDTYAARLA
;
A
#
# COMPACT_ATOMS: atom_id res chain seq x y z
N MET A 1 22.69 -35.18 12.81
CA MET A 1 22.43 -33.71 12.89
C MET A 1 23.03 -33.09 11.62
N ASN A 2 22.28 -33.09 10.53
CA ASN A 2 22.68 -32.37 9.34
C ASN A 2 22.22 -30.91 9.53
N GLY A 3 23.14 -30.07 10.03
CA GLY A 3 22.92 -28.61 10.04
C GLY A 3 22.86 -28.15 8.58
N ASN A 4 21.65 -27.84 8.12
CA ASN A 4 21.47 -27.16 6.85
C ASN A 4 22.17 -25.78 7.00
N SER A 5 23.41 -25.65 6.49
CA SER A 5 24.13 -24.38 6.55
C SER A 5 23.31 -23.35 5.79
N LYS A 6 22.92 -22.25 6.48
CA LYS A 6 22.21 -21.16 5.81
C LYS A 6 23.04 -20.65 4.65
N LYS A 7 22.41 -20.46 3.48
CA LYS A 7 23.06 -19.86 2.32
C LYS A 7 23.64 -18.49 2.70
N ARG A 8 24.89 -18.23 2.31
CA ARG A 8 25.62 -17.01 2.60
C ARG A 8 25.83 -16.22 1.32
N THR A 9 25.35 -14.98 1.28
CA THR A 9 25.59 -14.04 0.17
C THR A 9 26.38 -12.86 0.69
N LEU A 10 27.48 -12.50 0.02
CA LEU A 10 28.31 -11.35 0.34
C LEU A 10 28.12 -10.26 -0.70
N LEU A 11 27.56 -9.13 -0.25
CA LEU A 11 27.46 -7.89 -1.01
C LEU A 11 28.71 -7.06 -0.74
N ARG A 12 29.59 -6.87 -1.74
CA ARG A 12 30.89 -6.22 -1.59
C ARG A 12 30.88 -4.79 -2.11
N ASN A 13 31.70 -3.95 -1.45
CA ASN A 13 32.04 -2.61 -1.91
C ASN A 13 30.88 -1.63 -2.03
N ALA A 14 29.70 -1.90 -1.45
CA ALA A 14 28.53 -1.03 -1.55
C ALA A 14 28.68 0.23 -0.69
N ARG A 15 28.29 1.39 -1.22
CA ARG A 15 27.98 2.56 -0.38
C ARG A 15 26.55 2.42 0.10
N ALA A 16 26.27 2.55 1.41
CA ALA A 16 25.02 2.15 1.98
C ALA A 16 24.41 3.23 2.89
N LEU A 17 23.06 3.28 2.93
CA LEU A 17 22.28 4.02 3.93
C LEU A 17 22.07 3.12 5.14
N LEU A 18 22.83 3.33 6.23
CA LEU A 18 22.94 2.40 7.34
C LEU A 18 22.07 2.79 8.55
N GLY A 19 21.56 1.75 9.21
CA GLY A 19 20.79 1.87 10.44
C GLY A 19 19.44 2.55 10.24
N ASP A 20 18.73 2.74 11.35
CA ASP A 20 17.39 3.32 11.35
C ASP A 20 17.37 4.81 10.94
N ALA A 21 18.48 5.51 11.16
CA ALA A 21 18.67 6.90 10.72
C ALA A 21 19.06 7.03 9.23
N MET A 22 19.28 5.91 8.52
CA MET A 22 19.74 5.90 7.11
C MET A 22 20.98 6.76 6.90
N ALA A 23 21.95 6.62 7.82
CA ALA A 23 23.17 7.41 7.80
C ALA A 23 24.05 7.06 6.59
N PHE A 24 24.58 8.07 5.92
CA PHE A 24 25.48 7.93 4.79
C PHE A 24 26.83 8.57 5.10
N ASP A 25 27.90 7.75 5.13
CA ASP A 25 29.29 8.23 5.35
C ASP A 25 30.16 8.17 4.09
N GLY A 26 29.60 7.71 2.97
CA GLY A 26 30.28 7.58 1.68
C GLY A 26 31.30 6.45 1.59
N ARG A 27 31.56 5.71 2.67
CA ARG A 27 32.58 4.65 2.72
C ARG A 27 32.02 3.34 2.16
N PRO A 28 32.80 2.61 1.32
CA PRO A 28 32.39 1.29 0.87
C PRO A 28 32.31 0.30 2.04
N ARG A 29 31.31 -0.56 2.01
CA ARG A 29 31.06 -1.61 3.00
C ARG A 29 30.92 -2.97 2.33
N ASP A 30 31.27 -4.01 3.08
CA ASP A 30 30.89 -5.38 2.81
C ASP A 30 29.72 -5.75 3.74
N MET A 31 28.67 -6.36 3.18
CA MET A 31 27.50 -6.82 3.93
C MET A 31 27.30 -8.31 3.71
N LEU A 32 27.29 -9.09 4.80
CA LEU A 32 27.04 -10.52 4.77
C LEU A 32 25.58 -10.82 5.08
N ILE A 33 24.94 -11.57 4.21
CA ILE A 33 23.59 -12.09 4.39
C ILE A 33 23.70 -13.58 4.72
N GLU A 34 23.04 -14.03 5.79
CA GLU A 34 22.93 -15.44 6.16
C GLU A 34 21.45 -15.85 6.27
N GLY A 35 20.99 -16.66 5.33
CA GLY A 35 19.58 -16.97 5.19
C GLY A 35 18.78 -15.71 4.84
N ASP A 36 17.84 -15.33 5.68
CA ASP A 36 16.95 -14.18 5.51
C ASP A 36 17.40 -12.90 6.26
N ARG A 37 18.60 -12.91 6.87
CA ARG A 37 19.05 -11.83 7.78
C ARG A 37 20.39 -11.23 7.37
N ILE A 38 20.57 -9.94 7.68
CA ILE A 38 21.87 -9.26 7.63
C ILE A 38 22.70 -9.74 8.82
N ALA A 39 23.74 -10.54 8.53
CA ALA A 39 24.58 -11.15 9.56
C ALA A 39 25.75 -10.24 10.00
N ALA A 40 26.33 -9.47 9.08
CA ALA A 40 27.43 -8.55 9.37
C ALA A 40 27.47 -7.38 8.39
N ILE A 41 27.97 -6.23 8.83
CA ILE A 41 28.29 -5.04 8.04
C ILE A 41 29.65 -4.54 8.46
N GLU A 42 30.64 -4.60 7.53
CA GLU A 42 32.03 -4.31 7.82
C GLU A 42 32.63 -3.35 6.79
N ALA A 43 33.84 -2.86 7.05
CA ALA A 43 34.60 -2.13 6.05
C ALA A 43 34.88 -3.01 4.81
N ALA A 44 34.91 -2.42 3.61
CA ALA A 44 35.15 -3.17 2.40
C ALA A 44 36.50 -3.94 2.45
N GLY A 45 36.46 -5.21 2.03
CA GLY A 45 37.61 -6.13 2.04
C GLY A 45 37.79 -6.90 3.36
N THR A 46 36.89 -6.73 4.35
CA THR A 46 37.00 -7.42 5.66
C THR A 46 36.31 -8.79 5.65
N LEU A 47 35.22 -8.98 4.93
CA LEU A 47 34.47 -10.23 4.85
C LEU A 47 34.86 -11.05 3.61
N TYR A 48 35.00 -12.37 3.71
CA TYR A 48 35.67 -13.14 2.65
C TYR A 48 34.97 -14.43 2.25
N ALA A 49 34.28 -15.13 3.13
CA ALA A 49 33.72 -16.43 2.82
C ALA A 49 32.21 -16.35 2.66
N ALA A 50 31.73 -16.65 1.44
CA ALA A 50 30.30 -16.73 1.12
C ALA A 50 30.10 -17.70 -0.05
N ASP A 51 28.88 -18.24 -0.17
CA ASP A 51 28.49 -19.14 -1.29
C ASP A 51 28.29 -18.35 -2.59
N HIS A 52 27.88 -17.09 -2.45
CA HIS A 52 27.66 -16.16 -3.55
C HIS A 52 28.23 -14.78 -3.21
N VAL A 53 28.90 -14.14 -4.17
CA VAL A 53 29.51 -12.81 -4.00
C VAL A 53 29.02 -11.88 -5.11
N ILE A 54 28.46 -10.73 -4.73
CA ILE A 54 27.97 -9.69 -5.65
C ILE A 54 28.77 -8.42 -5.41
N ASP A 55 29.46 -7.90 -6.42
CA ASP A 55 30.18 -6.63 -6.34
C ASP A 55 29.24 -5.44 -6.63
N LEU A 56 29.06 -4.57 -5.66
CA LEU A 56 28.21 -3.39 -5.70
C LEU A 56 28.99 -2.07 -5.67
N ARG A 57 30.23 -2.07 -6.22
CA ARG A 57 31.18 -0.95 -6.19
C ARG A 57 30.56 0.39 -6.61
N ASP A 58 29.74 0.40 -7.67
CA ASP A 58 29.09 1.59 -8.21
C ASP A 58 27.60 1.65 -7.87
N HIS A 59 27.25 1.15 -6.67
CA HIS A 59 25.87 1.12 -6.21
C HIS A 59 25.69 1.82 -4.87
N LEU A 60 24.50 2.40 -4.71
CA LEU A 60 23.94 2.84 -3.44
C LEU A 60 23.01 1.75 -2.91
N LEU A 61 23.39 1.13 -1.80
CA LEU A 61 22.59 0.11 -1.12
C LEU A 61 21.65 0.79 -0.13
N VAL A 62 20.35 0.50 -0.24
CA VAL A 62 19.32 1.08 0.61
C VAL A 62 18.37 -0.01 1.10
N PRO A 63 17.63 0.19 2.22
CA PRO A 63 16.55 -0.71 2.59
C PRO A 63 15.55 -0.84 1.45
N GLY A 64 14.97 -2.02 1.28
CA GLY A 64 13.86 -2.22 0.35
C GLY A 64 12.67 -1.31 0.69
N LEU A 65 12.05 -0.72 -0.32
CA LEU A 65 10.88 0.12 -0.14
C LEU A 65 9.67 -0.72 0.27
N VAL A 66 8.84 -0.16 1.13
CA VAL A 66 7.59 -0.75 1.62
C VAL A 66 6.41 0.03 1.04
N ASN A 67 5.60 -0.64 0.23
CA ASN A 67 4.32 -0.12 -0.23
C ASN A 67 3.22 -0.53 0.75
N GLY A 68 2.84 0.37 1.64
CA GLY A 68 1.88 0.08 2.71
C GLY A 68 0.43 -0.08 2.25
N HIS A 69 0.12 0.16 0.96
CA HIS A 69 -1.23 0.02 0.41
C HIS A 69 -1.26 0.06 -1.10
N GLN A 70 -1.85 -0.97 -1.70
CA GLN A 70 -2.23 -1.02 -3.11
C GLN A 70 -3.45 -1.93 -3.33
N HIS A 71 -3.96 -1.96 -4.57
CA HIS A 71 -5.08 -2.78 -5.02
C HIS A 71 -4.73 -3.58 -6.27
N SER A 72 -4.36 -4.87 -6.14
CA SER A 72 -4.01 -5.69 -7.30
C SER A 72 -5.18 -5.88 -8.27
N HIS A 73 -6.40 -5.82 -7.77
CA HIS A 73 -7.61 -5.99 -8.61
C HIS A 73 -7.82 -4.85 -9.63
N GLU A 74 -7.05 -3.78 -9.56
CA GLU A 74 -7.14 -2.63 -10.44
C GLU A 74 -6.11 -2.64 -11.59
N HIS A 75 -5.11 -3.50 -11.57
CA HIS A 75 -3.98 -3.38 -12.50
C HIS A 75 -4.37 -3.50 -13.99
N PHE A 76 -5.43 -4.25 -14.31
CA PHE A 76 -5.95 -4.33 -15.69
C PHE A 76 -6.79 -3.11 -16.10
N GLN A 77 -7.11 -2.23 -15.16
CA GLN A 77 -7.90 -1.03 -15.42
C GLN A 77 -7.03 0.25 -15.42
N ARG A 78 -5.73 0.13 -15.39
CA ARG A 78 -4.75 1.21 -15.42
C ARG A 78 -5.03 2.19 -16.60
N GLY A 79 -5.14 3.50 -16.29
CA GLY A 79 -5.33 4.54 -17.29
C GLY A 79 -6.71 4.60 -17.94
N ARG A 80 -7.73 3.91 -17.39
CA ARG A 80 -9.10 3.93 -17.93
C ARG A 80 -9.94 5.10 -17.44
N THR A 81 -9.58 5.70 -16.32
CA THR A 81 -10.32 6.81 -15.69
C THR A 81 -9.38 7.96 -15.34
N GLU A 82 -9.89 9.18 -15.44
CA GLU A 82 -9.21 10.39 -14.97
C GLU A 82 -10.20 11.47 -14.53
N ASN A 83 -9.72 12.44 -13.75
CA ASN A 83 -10.48 13.66 -13.38
C ASN A 83 -11.82 13.38 -12.68
N LEU A 84 -11.87 12.35 -11.85
CA LEU A 84 -13.06 11.97 -11.08
C LEU A 84 -12.77 12.01 -9.58
N PRO A 85 -13.69 12.52 -8.75
CA PRO A 85 -13.61 12.33 -7.32
C PRO A 85 -13.85 10.87 -6.95
N LEU A 86 -13.34 10.46 -5.78
CA LEU A 86 -13.42 9.07 -5.29
C LEU A 86 -14.81 8.44 -5.46
N GLU A 87 -15.85 9.18 -5.11
CA GLU A 87 -17.23 8.68 -5.08
C GLU A 87 -17.69 8.23 -6.49
N LEU A 88 -17.35 9.00 -7.52
CA LEU A 88 -17.68 8.66 -8.91
C LEU A 88 -16.71 7.60 -9.46
N TRP A 89 -15.42 7.79 -9.23
CA TRP A 89 -14.36 6.88 -9.66
C TRP A 89 -14.61 5.45 -9.17
N MET A 90 -14.97 5.28 -7.89
CA MET A 90 -15.18 3.96 -7.28
C MET A 90 -16.28 3.16 -7.99
N HIS A 91 -17.30 3.80 -8.53
CA HIS A 91 -18.38 3.12 -9.27
C HIS A 91 -17.96 2.71 -10.68
N LEU A 92 -16.91 3.28 -11.26
CA LEU A 92 -16.34 2.81 -12.53
C LEU A 92 -15.38 1.65 -12.34
N VAL A 93 -14.66 1.62 -11.21
CA VAL A 93 -13.74 0.52 -10.88
C VAL A 93 -14.49 -0.70 -10.32
N ARG A 94 -15.56 -0.48 -9.54
CA ARG A 94 -16.43 -1.52 -8.94
C ARG A 94 -17.81 -1.50 -9.60
N THR A 95 -17.88 -1.97 -10.85
CA THR A 95 -19.11 -1.98 -11.65
C THR A 95 -20.13 -2.97 -11.12
N ARG A 96 -21.41 -2.78 -11.49
CA ARG A 96 -22.52 -3.67 -11.13
C ARG A 96 -22.35 -5.09 -11.66
N THR A 97 -21.82 -5.19 -12.88
CA THR A 97 -21.52 -6.47 -13.54
C THR A 97 -20.00 -6.58 -13.69
N PRO A 98 -19.28 -7.03 -12.64
CA PRO A 98 -17.81 -7.10 -12.70
C PRO A 98 -17.35 -8.09 -13.79
N VAL A 99 -16.30 -7.73 -14.50
CA VAL A 99 -15.63 -8.63 -15.45
C VAL A 99 -15.09 -9.86 -14.70
N LYS A 100 -15.56 -11.03 -15.08
CA LYS A 100 -15.14 -12.30 -14.46
C LYS A 100 -13.81 -12.74 -15.08
N LEU A 101 -12.75 -12.72 -14.27
CA LEU A 101 -11.44 -13.21 -14.67
C LEU A 101 -11.29 -14.69 -14.32
N THR A 102 -10.59 -15.44 -15.14
CA THR A 102 -10.10 -16.79 -14.79
C THR A 102 -9.03 -16.71 -13.70
N PRO A 103 -8.72 -17.81 -12.97
CA PRO A 103 -7.58 -17.83 -12.03
C PRO A 103 -6.26 -17.39 -12.68
N ARG A 104 -5.99 -17.81 -13.93
CA ARG A 104 -4.78 -17.39 -14.67
C ARG A 104 -4.77 -15.88 -14.92
N GLN A 105 -5.88 -15.28 -15.30
CA GLN A 105 -5.99 -13.83 -15.51
C GLN A 105 -5.85 -13.05 -14.20
N VAL A 106 -6.32 -13.60 -13.08
CA VAL A 106 -6.06 -13.01 -11.75
C VAL A 106 -4.57 -13.06 -11.41
N TYR A 107 -3.91 -14.20 -11.67
CA TYR A 107 -2.46 -14.34 -11.53
C TYR A 107 -1.71 -13.28 -12.35
N LEU A 108 -2.02 -13.16 -13.66
CA LEU A 108 -1.38 -12.20 -14.56
C LEU A 108 -1.60 -10.75 -14.11
N ARG A 109 -2.82 -10.42 -13.72
CA ARG A 109 -3.18 -9.10 -13.20
C ARG A 109 -2.39 -8.75 -11.94
N THR A 110 -2.24 -9.69 -11.02
CA THR A 110 -1.46 -9.49 -9.79
C THR A 110 0.03 -9.40 -10.10
N MET A 111 0.52 -10.24 -11.01
CA MET A 111 1.92 -10.31 -11.39
C MET A 111 2.44 -8.99 -12.01
N ILE A 112 1.64 -8.28 -12.82
CA ILE A 112 2.08 -7.01 -13.42
C ILE A 112 2.40 -5.96 -12.34
N GLY A 113 1.62 -5.90 -11.27
CA GLY A 113 1.91 -5.02 -10.13
C GLY A 113 3.12 -5.47 -9.32
N ALA A 114 3.31 -6.78 -9.15
CA ALA A 114 4.50 -7.32 -8.47
C ALA A 114 5.79 -7.01 -9.25
N ILE A 115 5.77 -7.15 -10.57
CA ILE A 115 6.90 -6.81 -11.45
C ILE A 115 7.23 -5.32 -11.33
N GLU A 116 6.25 -4.42 -11.45
CA GLU A 116 6.47 -2.98 -11.34
C GLU A 116 7.02 -2.61 -9.96
N SER A 117 6.47 -3.18 -8.89
CA SER A 117 6.95 -2.98 -7.52
C SER A 117 8.42 -3.38 -7.38
N LEU A 118 8.81 -4.58 -7.80
CA LEU A 118 10.19 -5.05 -7.75
C LEU A 118 11.13 -4.18 -8.58
N ARG A 119 10.74 -3.81 -9.81
CA ARG A 119 11.56 -2.98 -10.72
C ARG A 119 11.79 -1.55 -10.22
N THR A 120 11.03 -1.13 -9.24
CA THR A 120 11.15 0.21 -8.64
C THR A 120 11.71 0.19 -7.22
N GLY A 121 12.16 -1.01 -6.76
CA GLY A 121 12.84 -1.18 -5.47
C GLY A 121 11.89 -1.44 -4.31
N CYS A 122 10.62 -1.71 -4.56
CA CYS A 122 9.69 -2.17 -3.54
C CYS A 122 9.90 -3.66 -3.28
N THR A 123 10.25 -4.03 -2.05
CA THR A 123 10.48 -5.43 -1.62
C THR A 123 9.31 -5.98 -0.82
N THR A 124 8.49 -5.09 -0.25
CA THR A 124 7.34 -5.45 0.58
C THR A 124 6.13 -4.61 0.18
N LEU A 125 4.98 -5.26 0.01
CA LEU A 125 3.73 -4.57 -0.31
C LEU A 125 2.54 -5.08 0.50
N VAL A 126 1.54 -4.22 0.64
CA VAL A 126 0.19 -4.57 1.12
C VAL A 126 -0.76 -4.52 -0.06
N ASP A 127 -1.47 -5.60 -0.30
CA ASP A 127 -2.53 -5.69 -1.31
C ASP A 127 -3.89 -5.82 -0.64
N ASP A 128 -4.73 -4.79 -0.73
CA ASP A 128 -6.11 -4.82 -0.28
C ASP A 128 -7.04 -5.19 -1.45
N THR A 129 -7.17 -6.48 -1.71
CA THR A 129 -7.95 -6.97 -2.86
C THR A 129 -9.44 -7.12 -2.54
N ALA A 130 -10.28 -7.00 -3.57
CA ALA A 130 -11.73 -7.16 -3.43
C ALA A 130 -12.15 -8.63 -3.51
N LEU A 131 -13.06 -9.07 -2.62
CA LEU A 131 -13.65 -10.42 -2.66
C LEU A 131 -14.67 -10.62 -3.79
N GLY A 132 -15.26 -9.53 -4.32
CA GLY A 132 -16.34 -9.60 -5.29
C GLY A 132 -17.67 -10.10 -4.70
N ALA A 133 -18.52 -10.70 -5.53
CA ALA A 133 -19.86 -11.16 -5.15
C ALA A 133 -19.84 -12.47 -4.33
N ALA A 134 -18.77 -13.25 -4.40
CA ALA A 134 -18.59 -14.51 -3.68
C ALA A 134 -17.09 -14.77 -3.46
N ILE A 135 -16.77 -15.52 -2.42
CA ILE A 135 -15.42 -16.00 -2.16
C ILE A 135 -15.09 -17.07 -3.20
N ASP A 136 -14.00 -16.87 -3.93
CA ASP A 136 -13.46 -17.78 -4.93
C ASP A 136 -12.01 -18.14 -4.54
N ARG A 137 -11.84 -19.31 -3.92
CA ARG A 137 -10.55 -19.74 -3.40
C ARG A 137 -9.50 -19.89 -4.50
N GLU A 138 -9.87 -20.40 -5.69
CA GLU A 138 -8.92 -20.60 -6.81
C GLU A 138 -8.34 -19.27 -7.29
N ARG A 139 -9.16 -18.21 -7.34
CA ARG A 139 -8.70 -16.86 -7.70
C ARG A 139 -7.85 -16.23 -6.62
N ILE A 140 -8.20 -16.45 -5.35
CA ILE A 140 -7.41 -15.98 -4.22
C ILE A 140 -6.03 -16.65 -4.24
N ASP A 141 -5.99 -17.97 -4.38
CA ASP A 141 -4.73 -18.72 -4.45
C ASP A 141 -3.87 -18.30 -5.65
N ALA A 142 -4.50 -18.01 -6.79
CA ALA A 142 -3.79 -17.47 -7.97
C ALA A 142 -3.13 -16.11 -7.70
N ALA A 143 -3.78 -15.21 -6.96
CA ALA A 143 -3.19 -13.93 -6.57
C ALA A 143 -2.02 -14.12 -5.59
N LEU A 144 -2.17 -14.99 -4.59
CA LEU A 144 -1.11 -15.32 -3.63
C LEU A 144 0.09 -15.98 -4.33
N GLN A 145 -0.18 -16.88 -5.27
CA GLN A 145 0.85 -17.57 -6.06
C GLN A 145 1.66 -16.59 -6.93
N ALA A 146 1.01 -15.56 -7.48
CA ALA A 146 1.73 -14.53 -8.26
C ALA A 146 2.80 -13.81 -7.41
N TYR A 147 2.50 -13.49 -6.17
CA TYR A 147 3.49 -12.89 -5.26
C TYR A 147 4.59 -13.87 -4.84
N ASP A 148 4.23 -15.15 -4.59
CA ASP A 148 5.21 -16.19 -4.30
C ASP A 148 6.19 -16.38 -5.46
N ASP A 149 5.69 -16.47 -6.70
CA ASP A 149 6.51 -16.65 -7.91
C ASP A 149 7.38 -15.41 -8.18
N ALA A 150 6.83 -14.21 -7.99
CA ALA A 150 7.58 -12.97 -8.09
C ALA A 150 8.72 -12.88 -7.07
N GLY A 151 8.59 -13.55 -5.94
CA GLY A 151 9.56 -13.50 -4.86
C GLY A 151 9.46 -12.25 -3.99
N ILE A 152 8.44 -11.42 -4.17
CA ILE A 152 8.20 -10.23 -3.34
C ILE A 152 7.57 -10.62 -1.99
N ARG A 153 7.82 -9.82 -0.95
CA ARG A 153 7.05 -9.94 0.30
C ARG A 153 5.70 -9.27 0.13
N ALA A 154 4.60 -9.97 0.43
CA ALA A 154 3.26 -9.42 0.33
C ALA A 154 2.39 -9.78 1.54
N LEU A 155 1.61 -8.81 2.03
CA LEU A 155 0.54 -9.03 2.98
C LEU A 155 -0.78 -8.73 2.27
N VAL A 156 -1.59 -9.77 2.07
CA VAL A 156 -2.83 -9.66 1.29
C VAL A 156 -4.02 -9.55 2.22
N GLY A 157 -4.77 -8.46 2.10
CA GLY A 157 -6.06 -8.23 2.74
C GLY A 157 -7.21 -8.42 1.77
N PHE A 158 -8.38 -8.64 2.32
CA PHE A 158 -9.61 -8.79 1.55
C PHE A 158 -10.61 -7.76 2.04
N ALA A 159 -10.81 -6.69 1.29
CA ALA A 159 -11.65 -5.54 1.66
C ALA A 159 -13.04 -5.94 2.19
N MET A 160 -13.08 -6.45 3.44
CA MET A 160 -14.28 -7.03 4.07
C MET A 160 -15.31 -5.95 4.39
N MET A 161 -16.57 -6.28 4.20
CA MET A 161 -17.72 -5.42 4.52
C MET A 161 -18.98 -6.26 4.72
N ASP A 162 -19.92 -5.77 5.54
CA ASP A 162 -21.22 -6.40 5.78
C ASP A 162 -22.41 -5.54 5.36
N LYS A 163 -22.18 -4.28 4.94
CA LYS A 163 -23.24 -3.38 4.44
C LYS A 163 -23.26 -3.33 2.92
N PRO A 164 -24.46 -3.13 2.29
CA PRO A 164 -24.55 -2.82 0.86
C PRO A 164 -23.77 -1.55 0.50
N ILE A 165 -23.15 -1.52 -0.69
CA ILE A 165 -22.34 -0.35 -1.10
C ILE A 165 -23.18 0.93 -1.12
N VAL A 166 -24.44 0.88 -1.56
CA VAL A 166 -25.31 2.05 -1.62
C VAL A 166 -25.54 2.66 -0.23
N ASP A 167 -25.61 1.85 0.82
CA ASP A 167 -25.84 2.30 2.20
C ASP A 167 -24.58 2.90 2.86
N ASN A 168 -23.47 3.00 2.13
CA ASN A 168 -22.25 3.63 2.61
C ASN A 168 -22.21 5.14 2.39
N PHE A 169 -23.17 5.67 1.64
CA PHE A 169 -23.28 7.08 1.30
C PHE A 169 -24.38 7.75 2.12
N PRO A 170 -24.20 8.99 2.55
CA PRO A 170 -25.29 9.81 3.06
C PRO A 170 -26.18 10.26 1.89
N PHE A 171 -27.38 10.73 2.20
CA PHE A 171 -28.33 11.33 1.24
C PHE A 171 -28.87 10.37 0.15
N VAL A 172 -28.70 9.05 0.31
CA VAL A 172 -29.16 8.05 -0.67
C VAL A 172 -30.66 8.19 -0.94
N GLU A 173 -31.47 8.29 0.11
CA GLU A 173 -32.95 8.38 -0.02
C GLU A 173 -33.41 9.65 -0.76
N LYS A 174 -32.54 10.67 -0.86
CA LYS A 174 -32.80 11.91 -1.57
C LYS A 174 -32.42 11.88 -3.04
N HIS A 175 -31.34 11.18 -3.38
CA HIS A 175 -30.69 11.29 -4.70
C HIS A 175 -30.73 10.00 -5.52
N VAL A 176 -30.90 8.84 -4.88
CA VAL A 176 -30.92 7.57 -5.59
C VAL A 176 -32.39 7.14 -5.77
N PRO A 177 -32.87 6.90 -7.00
CA PRO A 177 -34.21 6.38 -7.22
C PRO A 177 -34.48 5.10 -6.43
N ALA A 178 -35.64 4.99 -5.78
CA ALA A 178 -35.95 3.88 -4.87
C ALA A 178 -35.75 2.48 -5.52
N ALA A 179 -36.14 2.32 -6.78
CA ALA A 179 -35.94 1.08 -7.53
C ALA A 179 -34.46 0.74 -7.69
N LEU A 180 -33.61 1.73 -8.02
CA LEU A 180 -32.16 1.56 -8.15
C LEU A 180 -31.52 1.25 -6.77
N ALA A 181 -31.91 1.96 -5.73
CA ALA A 181 -31.43 1.68 -4.37
C ALA A 181 -31.79 0.25 -3.93
N ALA A 182 -32.99 -0.22 -4.19
CA ALA A 182 -33.42 -1.59 -3.89
C ALA A 182 -32.58 -2.63 -4.65
N GLU A 183 -32.30 -2.40 -5.92
CA GLU A 183 -31.45 -3.26 -6.75
C GLU A 183 -30.02 -3.32 -6.21
N LEU A 184 -29.41 -2.17 -5.87
CA LEU A 184 -28.05 -2.08 -5.33
C LEU A 184 -27.95 -2.75 -3.94
N ARG A 185 -29.00 -2.67 -3.10
CA ARG A 185 -29.07 -3.38 -1.81
C ARG A 185 -29.15 -4.89 -1.97
N ALA A 186 -29.80 -5.37 -3.04
CA ALA A 186 -29.95 -6.79 -3.34
C ALA A 186 -28.69 -7.43 -3.97
N ALA A 187 -27.67 -6.63 -4.32
CA ALA A 187 -26.42 -7.14 -4.90
C ALA A 187 -25.75 -8.17 -3.97
N SER A 188 -25.32 -9.30 -4.55
CA SER A 188 -24.69 -10.39 -3.80
C SER A 188 -23.35 -9.97 -3.23
N ARG A 189 -23.07 -10.40 -1.99
CA ARG A 189 -21.81 -10.25 -1.28
C ARG A 189 -21.57 -11.44 -0.38
N PRO A 190 -20.30 -11.78 -0.05
CA PRO A 190 -20.01 -12.86 0.88
C PRO A 190 -20.58 -12.59 2.28
N ALA A 191 -21.11 -13.62 2.93
CA ALA A 191 -21.56 -13.52 4.32
C ALA A 191 -20.43 -13.08 5.25
N PRO A 192 -20.70 -12.26 6.27
CA PRO A 192 -19.68 -11.77 7.22
C PRO A 192 -18.83 -12.89 7.83
N GLU A 193 -19.48 -13.98 8.26
CA GLU A 193 -18.82 -15.13 8.89
C GLU A 193 -17.87 -15.85 7.91
N ALA A 194 -18.26 -15.93 6.63
CA ALA A 194 -17.44 -16.53 5.60
C ALA A 194 -16.19 -15.69 5.30
N GLN A 195 -16.30 -14.35 5.33
CA GLN A 195 -15.15 -13.45 5.16
C GLN A 195 -14.15 -13.62 6.31
N LEU A 196 -14.62 -13.68 7.56
CA LEU A 196 -13.78 -13.89 8.74
C LEU A 196 -13.14 -15.29 8.73
N ALA A 197 -13.89 -16.33 8.33
CA ALA A 197 -13.38 -17.69 8.21
C ALA A 197 -12.27 -17.79 7.16
N LEU A 198 -12.42 -17.15 6.00
CA LEU A 198 -11.39 -17.09 4.96
C LEU A 198 -10.06 -16.55 5.51
N VAL A 199 -10.10 -15.40 6.19
CA VAL A 199 -8.89 -14.79 6.75
C VAL A 199 -8.26 -15.70 7.80
N ARG A 200 -9.08 -16.34 8.66
CA ARG A 200 -8.59 -17.28 9.68
C ARG A 200 -7.89 -18.48 9.06
N ASP A 201 -8.46 -19.05 8.02
CA ASP A 201 -7.90 -20.25 7.37
C ASP A 201 -6.61 -19.91 6.63
N LEU A 202 -6.60 -18.79 5.88
CA LEU A 202 -5.39 -18.30 5.22
C LEU A 202 -4.28 -17.91 6.20
N ALA A 203 -4.61 -17.35 7.37
CA ALA A 203 -3.62 -17.03 8.39
C ALA A 203 -2.94 -18.27 8.99
N ARG A 204 -3.66 -19.39 9.08
CA ARG A 204 -3.07 -20.68 9.50
C ARG A 204 -2.09 -21.21 8.48
N GLU A 205 -2.35 -21.00 7.19
CA GLU A 205 -1.50 -21.45 6.09
C GLU A 205 -0.32 -20.50 5.85
N ARG A 206 -0.54 -19.16 6.01
CA ARG A 206 0.33 -18.08 5.56
C ARG A 206 0.38 -16.92 6.55
N HIS A 207 0.83 -17.18 7.79
CA HIS A 207 1.01 -16.10 8.77
C HIS A 207 2.18 -15.19 8.36
N PRO A 208 2.06 -13.85 8.39
CA PRO A 208 3.09 -12.93 7.89
C PRO A 208 4.43 -13.01 8.63
N GLN A 209 4.44 -13.46 9.88
CA GLN A 209 5.68 -13.67 10.64
C GLN A 209 6.47 -14.94 10.23
N SER A 210 5.84 -15.86 9.50
CA SER A 210 6.47 -17.12 9.06
C SER A 210 6.45 -17.33 7.56
N SER A 211 5.71 -16.51 6.82
CA SER A 211 5.57 -16.62 5.37
C SER A 211 5.91 -15.30 4.69
N ARG A 212 6.66 -15.36 3.58
CA ARG A 212 6.95 -14.17 2.78
C ARG A 212 5.69 -13.58 2.16
N VAL A 213 4.77 -14.42 1.68
CA VAL A 213 3.43 -14.04 1.26
C VAL A 213 2.45 -14.45 2.34
N GLY A 214 2.00 -13.49 3.11
CA GLY A 214 1.08 -13.68 4.24
C GLY A 214 -0.22 -12.92 4.05
N VAL A 215 -1.07 -12.95 5.07
CA VAL A 215 -2.35 -12.23 5.08
C VAL A 215 -2.41 -11.21 6.20
N LEU A 216 -3.25 -10.21 6.02
CA LEU A 216 -3.63 -9.24 7.04
C LEU A 216 -5.16 -9.10 7.09
N VAL A 217 -5.67 -8.40 8.08
CA VAL A 217 -7.10 -8.15 8.24
C VAL A 217 -7.43 -6.79 7.64
N SER A 218 -8.36 -6.75 6.67
CA SER A 218 -8.85 -5.50 6.08
C SER A 218 -10.34 -5.33 6.37
N ALA A 219 -10.69 -4.33 7.19
CA ALA A 219 -12.05 -3.78 7.21
C ALA A 219 -12.12 -2.68 6.15
N SER A 220 -12.88 -2.89 5.09
CA SER A 220 -12.88 -2.02 3.91
C SER A 220 -12.95 -0.52 4.26
N ALA A 221 -13.90 -0.10 5.08
CA ALA A 221 -14.02 1.24 5.67
C ALA A 221 -15.08 1.24 6.78
N PRO A 222 -15.01 2.14 7.79
CA PRO A 222 -15.97 2.16 8.90
C PRO A 222 -17.43 2.28 8.44
N GLN A 223 -17.73 3.14 7.46
CA GLN A 223 -19.08 3.32 6.94
C GLN A 223 -19.61 2.10 6.16
N ARG A 224 -18.72 1.19 5.74
CA ARG A 224 -19.06 -0.04 5.01
C ARG A 224 -19.30 -1.24 5.92
N CYS A 225 -19.11 -1.04 7.23
CA CYS A 225 -19.21 -2.08 8.24
C CYS A 225 -20.20 -1.69 9.33
N THR A 226 -20.89 -2.70 9.90
CA THR A 226 -21.61 -2.52 11.16
C THR A 226 -20.62 -2.56 12.33
N GLU A 227 -21.01 -1.96 13.48
CA GLU A 227 -20.15 -2.00 14.67
C GLU A 227 -19.86 -3.43 15.15
N PRO A 228 -20.86 -4.35 15.23
CA PRO A 228 -20.57 -5.75 15.56
C PRO A 228 -19.57 -6.41 14.62
N PHE A 229 -19.61 -6.09 13.32
CA PHE A 229 -18.66 -6.63 12.35
C PHE A 229 -17.25 -6.04 12.54
N LEU A 230 -17.11 -4.74 12.78
CA LEU A 230 -15.84 -4.12 13.12
C LEU A 230 -15.22 -4.73 14.38
N GLN A 231 -16.02 -5.00 15.41
CA GLN A 231 -15.56 -5.67 16.63
C GLN A 231 -15.13 -7.12 16.35
N ALA A 232 -15.85 -7.86 15.50
CA ALA A 232 -15.45 -9.21 15.09
C ALA A 232 -14.16 -9.22 14.28
N VAL A 233 -13.98 -8.24 13.38
CA VAL A 233 -12.74 -8.02 12.62
C VAL A 233 -11.57 -7.71 13.57
N ARG A 234 -11.77 -6.85 14.56
CA ARG A 234 -10.73 -6.52 15.54
C ARG A 234 -10.36 -7.72 16.39
N SER A 235 -11.36 -8.48 16.89
CA SER A 235 -11.12 -9.70 17.65
C SER A 235 -10.34 -10.74 16.86
N LEU A 236 -10.70 -10.95 15.58
CA LEU A 236 -9.97 -11.86 14.69
C LEU A 236 -8.49 -11.47 14.55
N ALA A 237 -8.23 -10.18 14.38
CA ALA A 237 -6.86 -9.69 14.25
C ALA A 237 -6.06 -9.83 15.55
N ASP A 238 -6.68 -9.58 16.70
CA ASP A 238 -6.06 -9.77 18.02
C ASP A 238 -5.75 -11.25 18.29
N ASP A 239 -6.71 -12.15 18.04
CA ASP A 239 -6.57 -13.59 18.25
C ASP A 239 -5.44 -14.20 17.40
N LEU A 240 -5.20 -13.63 16.23
CA LEU A 240 -4.21 -14.14 15.26
C LEU A 240 -2.94 -13.28 15.20
N ALA A 241 -2.83 -12.22 15.98
CA ALA A 241 -1.71 -11.26 15.95
C ALA A 241 -1.44 -10.71 14.52
N LEU A 242 -2.51 -10.38 13.77
CA LEU A 242 -2.43 -9.87 12.42
C LEU A 242 -2.51 -8.34 12.38
N PRO A 243 -1.78 -7.67 11.45
CA PRO A 243 -2.00 -6.26 11.17
C PRO A 243 -3.40 -6.01 10.63
N VAL A 244 -3.90 -4.79 10.85
CA VAL A 244 -5.23 -4.35 10.40
C VAL A 244 -5.10 -3.12 9.53
N ILE A 245 -5.86 -3.06 8.44
CA ILE A 245 -6.01 -1.87 7.62
C ILE A 245 -7.48 -1.48 7.46
N THR A 246 -7.76 -0.19 7.29
CA THR A 246 -9.09 0.33 6.94
C THR A 246 -8.96 1.70 6.27
N HIS A 247 -9.76 1.96 5.22
CA HIS A 247 -9.85 3.28 4.58
C HIS A 247 -10.65 4.23 5.46
N VAL A 248 -10.17 5.44 5.69
CA VAL A 248 -10.87 6.41 6.54
C VAL A 248 -10.62 7.85 6.10
N GLN A 249 -11.68 8.65 6.09
CA GLN A 249 -11.64 10.10 5.91
C GLN A 249 -10.75 10.56 4.75
N GLU A 250 -10.86 9.84 3.63
CA GLU A 250 -10.15 10.17 2.40
C GLU A 250 -10.73 11.43 1.76
N THR A 251 -12.06 11.55 1.72
CA THR A 251 -12.76 12.68 1.12
C THR A 251 -13.59 13.47 2.12
N ARG A 252 -13.96 14.70 1.73
CA ARG A 252 -14.88 15.54 2.51
C ARG A 252 -16.21 14.84 2.75
N LEU A 253 -16.76 14.08 1.76
CA LEU A 253 -17.98 13.34 1.93
C LEU A 253 -17.90 12.31 3.05
N GLN A 254 -16.75 11.67 3.24
CA GLN A 254 -16.55 10.71 4.34
C GLN A 254 -16.57 11.38 5.71
N VAL A 255 -16.08 12.63 5.85
CA VAL A 255 -16.24 13.40 7.10
C VAL A 255 -17.72 13.65 7.40
N VAL A 256 -18.48 14.10 6.40
CA VAL A 256 -19.94 14.29 6.51
C VAL A 256 -20.65 12.97 6.86
N THR A 257 -20.23 11.88 6.21
CA THR A 257 -20.76 10.53 6.50
C THR A 257 -20.50 10.11 7.94
N GLY A 258 -19.29 10.35 8.45
CA GLY A 258 -18.95 10.06 9.86
C GLY A 258 -19.88 10.78 10.83
N GLN A 259 -20.09 12.07 10.61
CA GLN A 259 -20.98 12.87 11.43
C GLN A 259 -22.44 12.38 11.39
N LEU A 260 -22.94 12.02 10.20
CA LEU A 260 -24.34 11.58 10.03
C LEU A 260 -24.56 10.15 10.53
N PHE A 261 -23.60 9.24 10.35
CA PHE A 261 -23.77 7.81 10.69
C PHE A 261 -23.37 7.48 12.12
N PHE A 262 -22.36 8.18 12.66
CA PHE A 262 -21.76 7.85 13.96
C PHE A 262 -21.88 8.98 14.99
N GLY A 263 -22.36 10.16 14.58
CA GLY A 263 -22.43 11.36 15.42
C GLY A 263 -21.10 12.00 15.74
N CYS A 264 -20.00 11.54 15.11
CA CYS A 264 -18.64 12.04 15.27
C CYS A 264 -17.79 11.69 14.05
N PRO A 265 -16.58 12.29 13.89
CA PRO A 265 -15.62 11.87 12.90
C PRO A 265 -15.25 10.39 12.99
N MET A 266 -14.86 9.77 11.86
CA MET A 266 -14.71 8.30 11.78
C MET A 266 -13.55 7.77 12.63
N VAL A 267 -12.46 8.52 12.78
CA VAL A 267 -11.32 8.10 13.61
C VAL A 267 -11.70 8.17 15.09
N GLU A 268 -12.43 9.19 15.52
CA GLU A 268 -12.99 9.26 16.88
C GLU A 268 -13.97 8.11 17.15
N TYR A 269 -14.76 7.72 16.16
CA TYR A 269 -15.64 6.55 16.26
C TYR A 269 -14.85 5.25 16.43
N LEU A 270 -13.82 5.02 15.61
CA LEU A 270 -12.96 3.84 15.69
C LEU A 270 -12.22 3.76 17.03
N ASP A 271 -11.78 4.90 17.57
CA ASP A 271 -11.19 4.99 18.89
C ASP A 271 -12.20 4.62 20.00
N ARG A 272 -13.40 5.20 19.94
CA ARG A 272 -14.48 4.94 20.91
C ARG A 272 -14.86 3.47 21.00
N ILE A 273 -14.88 2.73 19.88
CA ILE A 273 -15.18 1.29 19.85
C ILE A 273 -13.95 0.40 20.12
N GLY A 274 -12.77 0.97 20.41
CA GLY A 274 -11.54 0.23 20.71
C GLY A 274 -10.90 -0.46 19.49
N PHE A 275 -11.18 0.02 18.28
CA PHE A 275 -10.65 -0.55 17.06
C PHE A 275 -9.20 -0.17 16.81
N LEU A 276 -8.78 1.03 17.26
CA LEU A 276 -7.42 1.55 17.06
C LEU A 276 -6.44 0.89 18.04
N LYS A 277 -5.37 0.29 17.49
CA LYS A 277 -4.28 -0.36 18.26
C LYS A 277 -2.97 -0.24 17.46
N PRO A 278 -1.81 -0.56 18.04
CA PRO A 278 -0.59 -0.77 17.27
C PRO A 278 -0.82 -1.76 16.11
N ALA A 279 -0.09 -1.63 15.01
CA ALA A 279 -0.28 -2.39 13.77
C ALA A 279 -1.70 -2.25 13.15
N THR A 280 -2.42 -1.17 13.47
CA THR A 280 -3.61 -0.73 12.74
C THR A 280 -3.23 0.45 11.84
N SER A 281 -3.41 0.33 10.53
CA SER A 281 -3.12 1.38 9.56
C SER A 281 -4.41 1.99 9.02
N LEU A 282 -4.55 3.30 9.17
CA LEU A 282 -5.65 4.10 8.64
C LEU A 282 -5.26 4.65 7.27
N ILE A 283 -5.84 4.07 6.22
CA ILE A 283 -5.53 4.41 4.84
C ILE A 283 -6.13 5.76 4.49
N HIS A 284 -5.35 6.62 3.83
CA HIS A 284 -5.60 8.02 3.46
C HIS A 284 -5.58 8.97 4.65
N ALA A 285 -6.52 8.92 5.59
CA ALA A 285 -6.59 9.79 6.77
C ALA A 285 -6.28 11.27 6.42
N VAL A 286 -6.96 11.80 5.38
CA VAL A 286 -6.68 13.13 4.80
C VAL A 286 -7.36 14.24 5.61
N TRP A 287 -8.63 14.04 5.94
CA TRP A 287 -9.49 15.03 6.58
C TRP A 287 -9.56 14.80 8.09
N LEU A 288 -8.46 15.05 8.81
CA LEU A 288 -8.35 14.86 10.26
C LEU A 288 -8.55 16.17 11.03
N ASN A 289 -8.90 16.03 12.31
CA ASN A 289 -8.86 17.11 13.30
C ASN A 289 -7.81 16.80 14.39
N PRO A 290 -7.47 17.75 15.29
CA PRO A 290 -6.48 17.53 16.34
C PRO A 290 -6.79 16.35 17.26
N ARG A 291 -8.05 16.11 17.63
CA ARG A 291 -8.44 15.02 18.53
C ARG A 291 -8.21 13.65 17.88
N GLU A 292 -8.41 13.56 16.58
CA GLU A 292 -8.16 12.33 15.82
C GLU A 292 -6.66 12.04 15.74
N ILE A 293 -5.82 13.06 15.56
CA ILE A 293 -4.36 12.92 15.61
C ILE A 293 -3.91 12.46 17.01
N ASP A 294 -4.46 13.04 18.08
CA ASP A 294 -4.18 12.62 19.46
C ASP A 294 -4.60 11.16 19.70
N ALA A 295 -5.73 10.72 19.13
CA ALA A 295 -6.16 9.32 19.21
C ALA A 295 -5.17 8.38 18.53
N LEU A 296 -4.66 8.72 17.34
CA LEU A 296 -3.64 7.94 16.63
C LEU A 296 -2.34 7.88 17.43
N ALA A 297 -1.86 8.99 17.96
CA ALA A 297 -0.65 9.05 18.77
C ALA A 297 -0.76 8.20 20.04
N ARG A 298 -1.88 8.29 20.73
CA ARG A 298 -2.13 7.55 21.99
C ARG A 298 -2.29 6.04 21.77
N THR A 299 -2.90 5.62 20.67
CA THR A 299 -3.18 4.21 20.39
C THR A 299 -2.01 3.50 19.69
N GLY A 300 -1.05 4.26 19.15
CA GLY A 300 0.04 3.74 18.35
C GLY A 300 -0.39 3.29 16.95
N ALA A 301 -1.59 3.68 16.49
CA ALA A 301 -2.04 3.40 15.14
C ALA A 301 -1.25 4.22 14.11
N THR A 302 -1.12 3.69 12.91
CA THR A 302 -0.39 4.30 11.80
C THR A 302 -1.33 5.10 10.91
N ALA A 303 -0.90 6.29 10.48
CA ALA A 303 -1.52 7.02 9.38
C ALA A 303 -0.83 6.63 8.06
N GLN A 304 -1.57 6.03 7.13
CA GLN A 304 -1.07 5.61 5.83
C GLN A 304 -1.31 6.72 4.80
N HIS A 305 -0.24 7.31 4.27
CA HIS A 305 -0.33 8.39 3.28
C HIS A 305 -0.19 7.88 1.86
N ASN A 306 -1.18 8.16 1.01
CA ASN A 306 -1.22 7.81 -0.41
C ASN A 306 -1.24 9.09 -1.27
N PRO A 307 -0.14 9.87 -1.33
CA PRO A 307 -0.17 11.25 -1.83
C PRO A 307 -0.62 11.35 -3.28
N TRP A 308 -0.20 10.41 -4.12
CA TRP A 308 -0.47 10.46 -5.55
C TRP A 308 -1.95 10.18 -5.86
N SER A 309 -2.53 9.16 -5.23
CA SER A 309 -3.95 8.87 -5.33
C SER A 309 -4.81 10.01 -4.81
N ASN A 310 -4.47 10.52 -3.62
CA ASN A 310 -5.19 11.65 -3.02
C ASN A 310 -5.24 12.88 -3.93
N LEU A 311 -4.19 13.14 -4.73
CA LEU A 311 -4.15 14.23 -5.69
C LEU A 311 -5.00 13.93 -6.92
N LEU A 312 -4.86 12.75 -7.53
CA LEU A 312 -5.57 12.39 -8.77
C LEU A 312 -7.08 12.26 -8.57
N LEU A 313 -7.51 11.79 -7.40
CA LEU A 313 -8.93 11.75 -7.00
C LEU A 313 -9.43 13.08 -6.40
N GLY A 314 -8.57 14.09 -6.29
CA GLY A 314 -8.91 15.37 -5.68
C GLY A 314 -9.32 15.25 -4.22
N SER A 315 -8.88 14.22 -3.51
CA SER A 315 -9.20 13.99 -2.08
C SER A 315 -8.60 15.06 -1.17
N GLY A 316 -7.37 15.49 -1.46
CA GLY A 316 -6.67 16.53 -0.69
C GLY A 316 -5.28 16.11 -0.22
N VAL A 317 -4.72 16.84 0.74
CA VAL A 317 -3.38 16.61 1.29
C VAL A 317 -3.46 16.27 2.78
N GLN A 318 -2.98 15.08 3.15
CA GLN A 318 -2.91 14.60 4.54
C GLN A 318 -2.08 15.55 5.42
N PRO A 319 -2.46 15.80 6.69
CA PRO A 319 -1.69 16.63 7.63
C PRO A 319 -0.45 15.90 8.17
N VAL A 320 0.48 15.55 7.28
CA VAL A 320 1.66 14.71 7.60
C VAL A 320 2.53 15.35 8.69
N ARG A 321 2.74 16.68 8.66
CA ARG A 321 3.58 17.36 9.66
C ARG A 321 2.96 17.28 11.03
N GLU A 322 1.66 17.54 11.13
CA GLU A 322 0.91 17.49 12.38
C GLU A 322 0.91 16.08 12.97
N LEU A 323 0.80 15.05 12.12
CA LEU A 323 0.91 13.66 12.52
C LEU A 323 2.31 13.32 13.08
N LEU A 324 3.36 13.69 12.34
CA LEU A 324 4.76 13.45 12.77
C LEU A 324 5.11 14.20 14.05
N ASP A 325 4.67 15.46 14.20
CA ASP A 325 4.91 16.29 15.40
C ASP A 325 4.20 15.70 16.64
N ALA A 326 3.07 15.04 16.44
CA ALA A 326 2.36 14.29 17.47
C ALA A 326 2.96 12.89 17.77
N GLY A 327 3.99 12.47 17.04
CA GLY A 327 4.64 11.16 17.20
C GLY A 327 3.88 9.98 16.56
N VAL A 328 2.92 10.26 15.68
CA VAL A 328 2.21 9.22 14.92
C VAL A 328 3.15 8.59 13.90
N ASN A 329 3.15 7.27 13.81
CA ASN A 329 3.83 6.57 12.71
C ASN A 329 3.13 6.90 11.39
N VAL A 330 3.87 7.45 10.43
CA VAL A 330 3.35 7.75 9.09
C VAL A 330 4.03 6.84 8.08
N SER A 331 3.27 6.00 7.39
CA SER A 331 3.75 5.14 6.30
C SER A 331 3.23 5.60 4.94
N LEU A 332 3.85 5.13 3.85
CA LEU A 332 3.51 5.50 2.49
C LEU A 332 2.95 4.33 1.69
N GLY A 333 2.02 4.60 0.79
CA GLY A 333 1.50 3.63 -0.16
C GLY A 333 1.18 4.25 -1.52
N SER A 334 1.17 3.42 -2.55
CA SER A 334 0.84 3.88 -3.89
C SER A 334 -0.67 4.03 -4.10
N ASP A 335 -1.47 3.21 -3.42
CA ASP A 335 -2.86 2.96 -3.78
C ASP A 335 -3.01 2.18 -5.11
N GLY A 336 -4.23 2.04 -5.61
CA GLY A 336 -4.55 1.27 -6.80
C GLY A 336 -4.10 1.93 -8.10
N SER A 337 -3.78 1.13 -9.10
CA SER A 337 -3.31 1.63 -10.39
C SER A 337 -4.40 2.29 -11.26
N CYS A 338 -5.66 2.22 -10.87
CA CYS A 338 -6.73 3.04 -11.45
C CYS A 338 -6.72 4.48 -10.96
N SER A 339 -6.30 4.69 -9.70
CA SER A 339 -6.23 6.03 -9.09
C SER A 339 -4.86 6.68 -9.25
N THR A 340 -3.79 5.91 -9.55
CA THR A 340 -2.41 6.42 -9.60
C THR A 340 -1.67 6.14 -10.91
N VAL A 341 -2.20 5.25 -11.74
CA VAL A 341 -1.59 4.74 -12.97
C VAL A 341 -0.28 3.95 -12.75
N THR A 342 0.35 4.02 -11.58
CA THR A 342 1.61 3.36 -11.25
C THR A 342 1.65 2.95 -9.78
N VAL A 343 2.31 1.83 -9.47
CA VAL A 343 2.61 1.41 -8.08
C VAL A 343 4.08 1.66 -7.71
N ASN A 344 4.73 2.59 -8.41
CA ASN A 344 6.12 2.97 -8.22
C ASN A 344 6.32 3.77 -6.92
N MET A 345 6.93 3.15 -5.91
CA MET A 345 7.16 3.79 -4.61
C MET A 345 8.15 4.97 -4.66
N LEU A 346 9.07 5.03 -5.64
CA LEU A 346 9.94 6.21 -5.82
C LEU A 346 9.13 7.45 -6.22
N ASN A 347 8.06 7.28 -7.01
CA ASN A 347 7.13 8.37 -7.31
C ASN A 347 6.36 8.78 -6.03
N VAL A 348 5.96 7.82 -5.21
CA VAL A 348 5.27 8.08 -3.94
C VAL A 348 6.13 8.87 -2.98
N LEU A 349 7.41 8.50 -2.80
CA LEU A 349 8.38 9.23 -1.97
C LEU A 349 8.50 10.70 -2.40
N GLY A 350 8.74 10.92 -3.69
CA GLY A 350 8.88 12.26 -4.26
C GLY A 350 7.61 13.10 -4.12
N SER A 351 6.44 12.50 -4.37
CA SER A 351 5.15 13.20 -4.25
C SER A 351 4.82 13.53 -2.80
N ALA A 352 5.05 12.62 -1.83
CA ALA A 352 4.84 12.91 -0.40
C ALA A 352 5.63 14.13 0.04
N ALA A 353 6.93 14.19 -0.30
CA ALA A 353 7.76 15.34 0.02
C ALA A 353 7.31 16.62 -0.71
N ALA A 354 6.86 16.52 -1.96
CA ALA A 354 6.44 17.68 -2.75
C ALA A 354 5.11 18.27 -2.27
N VAL A 355 4.08 17.42 -2.07
CA VAL A 355 2.72 17.90 -1.72
C VAL A 355 2.64 18.46 -0.30
N SER A 356 3.53 18.06 0.61
CA SER A 356 3.61 18.62 1.96
C SER A 356 3.79 20.15 1.95
N LYS A 357 4.42 20.69 0.90
CA LYS A 357 4.68 22.13 0.71
C LYS A 357 3.42 22.95 0.42
N LEU A 358 2.33 22.27 0.01
CA LEU A 358 1.04 22.94 -0.25
C LEU A 358 0.27 23.27 1.04
N ARG A 359 0.72 22.79 2.21
CA ARG A 359 0.01 22.95 3.48
C ARG A 359 0.44 24.16 4.31
N GLY A 360 1.45 24.90 3.88
CA GLY A 360 1.88 26.11 4.58
C GLY A 360 3.23 26.61 4.11
N ASP A 361 3.52 27.86 4.42
CA ASP A 361 4.70 28.59 3.94
C ASP A 361 5.94 28.40 4.82
N GLU A 362 5.79 27.79 6.01
CA GLU A 362 6.91 27.54 6.91
C GLU A 362 7.78 26.39 6.39
N HIS A 363 8.80 26.71 5.61
CA HIS A 363 9.66 25.73 4.93
C HIS A 363 10.38 24.76 5.87
N ALA A 364 10.64 25.13 7.12
CA ALA A 364 11.23 24.25 8.12
C ALA A 364 10.32 23.09 8.54
N ARG A 365 9.02 23.20 8.27
CA ARG A 365 8.01 22.17 8.56
C ARG A 365 7.68 21.27 7.36
N TRP A 366 8.23 21.54 6.19
CA TRP A 366 8.00 20.71 5.01
C TRP A 366 8.64 19.34 5.18
N LEU A 367 8.00 18.31 4.64
CA LEU A 367 8.54 16.96 4.67
C LEU A 367 9.84 16.88 3.86
N SER A 368 10.91 16.43 4.50
CA SER A 368 12.22 16.25 3.88
C SER A 368 12.30 14.93 3.09
N ALA A 369 13.30 14.80 2.22
CA ALA A 369 13.59 13.55 1.53
C ALA A 369 13.92 12.39 2.50
N HIS A 370 14.60 12.68 3.61
CA HIS A 370 14.91 11.68 4.64
C HIS A 370 13.64 11.18 5.36
N GLU A 371 12.74 12.08 5.74
CA GLU A 371 11.47 11.70 6.35
C GLU A 371 10.59 10.91 5.38
N ALA A 372 10.55 11.29 4.08
CA ALA A 372 9.82 10.55 3.06
C ALA A 372 10.39 9.13 2.87
N LEU A 373 11.73 9.00 2.81
CA LEU A 373 12.38 7.68 2.70
C LEU A 373 12.12 6.82 3.94
N HIS A 374 12.20 7.40 5.15
CA HIS A 374 11.84 6.71 6.39
C HIS A 374 10.39 6.22 6.37
N ALA A 375 9.45 7.05 5.91
CA ALA A 375 8.04 6.70 5.79
C ALA A 375 7.79 5.56 4.78
N GLY A 376 8.57 5.50 3.69
CA GLY A 376 8.51 4.45 2.67
C GLY A 376 9.37 3.21 2.96
N THR A 377 9.96 3.09 4.15
CA THR A 377 10.82 1.96 4.55
C THR A 377 10.50 1.53 5.98
N LEU A 378 11.23 2.01 7.00
CA LEU A 378 11.12 1.59 8.40
C LEU A 378 9.72 1.81 8.99
N ALA A 379 9.11 2.97 8.73
CA ALA A 379 7.75 3.25 9.20
C ALA A 379 6.73 2.30 8.57
N GLY A 380 6.93 1.90 7.30
CA GLY A 380 6.15 0.85 6.64
C GLY A 380 6.30 -0.50 7.34
N GLY A 381 7.52 -0.90 7.70
CA GLY A 381 7.78 -2.14 8.46
C GLY A 381 7.06 -2.15 9.82
N ARG A 382 7.09 -1.03 10.54
CA ARG A 382 6.36 -0.86 11.82
C ARG A 382 4.85 -0.97 11.65
N ALA A 383 4.30 -0.36 10.59
CA ALA A 383 2.88 -0.42 10.25
C ALA A 383 2.38 -1.85 10.05
N LEU A 384 3.24 -2.73 9.54
CA LEU A 384 2.95 -4.12 9.23
C LEU A 384 3.29 -5.11 10.37
N GLY A 385 3.66 -4.60 11.55
CA GLY A 385 3.95 -5.43 12.71
C GLY A 385 5.33 -6.11 12.70
N PHE A 386 6.24 -5.72 11.78
CA PHE A 386 7.63 -6.19 11.78
C PHE A 386 8.54 -5.38 12.72
N GLY A 387 8.01 -4.35 13.37
CA GLY A 387 8.81 -3.45 14.20
C GLY A 387 9.96 -2.83 13.42
N ASP A 388 11.16 -2.87 14.00
CA ASP A 388 12.38 -2.33 13.37
C ASP A 388 13.16 -3.41 12.60
N GLU A 389 12.63 -4.62 12.44
CA GLU A 389 13.30 -5.71 11.74
C GLU A 389 13.25 -5.55 10.20
N LEU A 390 12.30 -4.77 9.67
CA LEU A 390 12.09 -4.52 8.25
C LEU A 390 12.31 -3.03 7.93
N GLY A 391 12.96 -2.73 6.81
CA GLY A 391 13.13 -1.36 6.31
C GLY A 391 14.34 -0.62 6.87
N SER A 392 15.33 -1.35 7.41
CA SER A 392 16.61 -0.81 7.90
C SER A 392 17.78 -1.70 7.54
N LEU A 393 18.93 -1.11 7.19
CA LEU A 393 20.18 -1.85 6.96
C LEU A 393 21.01 -1.89 8.25
N ARG A 394 20.73 -2.85 9.12
CA ARG A 394 21.47 -3.11 10.35
C ARG A 394 21.63 -4.61 10.60
N VAL A 395 22.64 -4.98 11.37
CA VAL A 395 22.83 -6.39 11.75
C VAL A 395 21.61 -6.91 12.48
N GLY A 396 21.15 -8.10 12.10
CA GLY A 396 19.95 -8.77 12.60
C GLY A 396 18.66 -8.42 11.87
N ALA A 397 18.61 -7.35 11.06
CA ALA A 397 17.43 -7.01 10.26
C ALA A 397 17.16 -8.03 9.15
N ILE A 398 15.91 -8.09 8.71
CA ILE A 398 15.50 -8.87 7.53
C ILE A 398 16.24 -8.33 6.30
N ALA A 399 16.78 -9.22 5.49
CA ALA A 399 17.53 -8.86 4.29
C ALA A 399 16.60 -8.55 3.11
N ASP A 400 15.77 -7.52 3.29
CA ASP A 400 14.97 -6.87 2.26
C ASP A 400 15.69 -5.56 1.88
N LEU A 401 16.40 -5.57 0.76
CA LEU A 401 17.28 -4.47 0.36
C LEU A 401 17.37 -4.32 -1.15
N VAL A 402 17.74 -3.14 -1.60
CA VAL A 402 17.94 -2.83 -3.02
C VAL A 402 19.21 -2.02 -3.25
N ALA A 403 19.80 -2.16 -4.45
CA ALA A 403 20.95 -1.39 -4.84
C ALA A 403 20.69 -0.66 -6.16
N TYR A 404 20.88 0.66 -6.14
CA TYR A 404 20.76 1.52 -7.31
C TYR A 404 22.14 1.88 -7.84
N ARG A 405 22.34 1.77 -9.14
CA ARG A 405 23.57 2.19 -9.82
C ARG A 405 23.78 3.69 -9.66
N THR A 406 24.99 4.08 -9.30
CA THR A 406 25.37 5.50 -9.10
C THR A 406 26.09 6.11 -10.30
N ASP A 407 26.43 5.30 -11.30
CA ASP A 407 27.02 5.71 -12.58
C ASP A 407 25.93 6.10 -13.62
N THR A 408 24.84 6.65 -13.16
CA THR A 408 23.69 7.06 -13.98
C THR A 408 23.53 8.59 -14.00
N VAL A 409 22.74 9.11 -14.95
CA VAL A 409 22.39 10.53 -15.02
C VAL A 409 21.77 11.03 -13.72
N THR A 410 20.95 10.21 -13.06
CA THR A 410 20.30 10.52 -11.79
C THR A 410 21.27 10.85 -10.66
N PHE A 411 22.39 10.12 -10.59
CA PHE A 411 23.39 10.26 -9.54
C PHE A 411 24.66 11.02 -9.99
N THR A 412 24.69 11.58 -11.21
CA THR A 412 25.85 12.33 -11.72
C THR A 412 25.51 13.84 -11.87
N PRO A 413 26.19 14.77 -11.16
CA PRO A 413 27.20 14.53 -10.10
C PRO A 413 26.59 13.92 -8.84
N PHE A 414 27.36 13.13 -8.11
CA PHE A 414 26.92 12.50 -6.88
C PHE A 414 26.98 13.52 -5.71
N ASN A 415 25.85 14.01 -5.27
CA ASN A 415 25.74 15.01 -4.19
C ASN A 415 25.16 14.38 -2.91
N ASP A 416 23.84 14.49 -2.73
CA ASP A 416 23.11 13.90 -1.60
C ASP A 416 22.35 12.67 -2.11
N PRO A 417 22.74 11.44 -1.71
CA PRO A 417 22.13 10.23 -2.25
C PRO A 417 20.66 10.08 -1.91
N VAL A 418 20.21 10.55 -0.73
CA VAL A 418 18.82 10.44 -0.33
C VAL A 418 17.95 11.38 -1.15
N ARG A 419 18.40 12.63 -1.36
CA ARG A 419 17.66 13.58 -2.20
C ARG A 419 17.60 13.14 -3.65
N GLN A 420 18.72 12.63 -4.19
CA GLN A 420 18.76 12.12 -5.56
C GLN A 420 17.86 10.89 -5.72
N LEU A 421 17.87 9.96 -4.76
CA LEU A 421 16.97 8.82 -4.75
C LEU A 421 15.49 9.25 -4.73
N VAL A 422 15.09 10.10 -3.80
CA VAL A 422 13.70 10.49 -3.58
C VAL A 422 13.17 11.38 -4.72
N TYR A 423 13.96 12.34 -5.18
CA TYR A 423 13.46 13.34 -6.15
C TYR A 423 13.77 13.02 -7.61
N ALA A 424 14.76 12.17 -7.90
CA ALA A 424 15.22 11.96 -9.27
C ALA A 424 15.14 10.50 -9.75
N GLU A 425 15.40 9.49 -8.89
CA GLU A 425 15.35 8.09 -9.29
C GLU A 425 13.90 7.62 -9.50
N ARG A 426 13.69 6.74 -10.50
CA ARG A 426 12.35 6.21 -10.86
C ARG A 426 12.37 4.71 -11.17
N GLY A 427 13.47 4.03 -10.84
CA GLY A 427 13.66 2.59 -11.05
C GLY A 427 14.68 2.25 -12.15
N ALA A 428 15.03 3.20 -13.01
CA ALA A 428 15.97 2.94 -14.12
C ALA A 428 17.38 2.55 -13.66
N GLY A 429 17.79 3.01 -12.49
CA GLY A 429 19.09 2.69 -11.89
C GLY A 429 19.10 1.39 -11.07
N LEU A 430 17.99 0.68 -10.91
CA LEU A 430 17.93 -0.51 -10.07
C LEU A 430 18.82 -1.63 -10.63
N GLY A 431 19.85 -2.01 -9.90
CA GLY A 431 20.80 -3.08 -10.26
C GLY A 431 20.53 -4.39 -9.51
N LEU A 432 20.14 -4.31 -8.23
CA LEU A 432 19.89 -5.46 -7.36
C LEU A 432 18.62 -5.25 -6.54
N SER A 433 17.83 -6.29 -6.38
CA SER A 433 16.79 -6.39 -5.37
C SER A 433 16.88 -7.75 -4.66
N MET A 434 16.81 -7.72 -3.33
CA MET A 434 16.86 -8.90 -2.47
C MET A 434 15.67 -8.86 -1.51
N VAL A 435 14.96 -9.98 -1.39
CA VAL A 435 13.81 -10.14 -0.49
C VAL A 435 14.04 -11.37 0.39
N ALA A 436 14.01 -11.20 1.70
CA ALA A 436 14.32 -12.27 2.65
C ALA A 436 15.63 -13.02 2.32
N GLY A 437 16.66 -12.28 1.91
CA GLY A 437 17.97 -12.82 1.53
C GLY A 437 18.03 -13.51 0.15
N GLU A 438 16.91 -13.60 -0.58
CA GLU A 438 16.87 -14.13 -1.94
C GLU A 438 17.01 -13.00 -2.97
N VAL A 439 17.91 -13.14 -3.94
CA VAL A 439 18.09 -12.20 -5.05
C VAL A 439 16.95 -12.39 -6.04
N VAL A 440 16.10 -11.36 -6.19
CA VAL A 440 14.93 -11.35 -7.09
C VAL A 440 15.17 -10.48 -8.33
N ILE A 441 16.12 -9.54 -8.27
CA ILE A 441 16.66 -8.81 -9.41
C ILE A 441 18.18 -8.82 -9.31
N GLU A 442 18.87 -9.13 -10.40
CA GLU A 442 20.33 -9.04 -10.54
C GLU A 442 20.68 -8.42 -11.90
N GLY A 443 21.58 -7.44 -11.89
CA GLY A 443 21.94 -6.70 -13.12
C GLY A 443 20.74 -6.02 -13.80
N GLY A 444 19.69 -5.64 -13.03
CA GLY A 444 18.45 -5.05 -13.55
C GLY A 444 17.49 -6.05 -14.18
N VAL A 445 17.74 -7.36 -14.08
CA VAL A 445 16.89 -8.43 -14.66
C VAL A 445 16.21 -9.22 -13.56
N LEU A 446 14.91 -9.51 -13.71
CA LEU A 446 14.16 -10.40 -12.82
C LEU A 446 14.73 -11.82 -12.90
N THR A 447 15.04 -12.43 -11.76
CA THR A 447 15.69 -13.75 -11.69
C THR A 447 14.70 -14.91 -11.72
N ARG A 448 13.42 -14.64 -11.45
CA ARG A 448 12.39 -15.68 -11.24
C ARG A 448 11.29 -15.67 -12.30
N ILE A 449 11.21 -14.64 -13.13
CA ILE A 449 10.08 -14.35 -14.03
C ILE A 449 10.60 -14.07 -15.43
N ASP A 450 9.97 -14.70 -16.43
CA ASP A 450 10.06 -14.28 -17.83
C ASP A 450 9.06 -13.15 -18.07
N GLU A 451 9.49 -11.92 -17.84
CA GLU A 451 8.65 -10.73 -17.96
C GLU A 451 8.11 -10.55 -19.37
N ALA A 452 8.92 -10.78 -20.40
CA ALA A 452 8.50 -10.59 -21.78
C ALA A 452 7.37 -11.56 -22.17
N ALA A 453 7.47 -12.82 -21.77
CA ALA A 453 6.44 -13.81 -21.99
C ALA A 453 5.13 -13.46 -21.26
N LEU A 454 5.22 -12.98 -20.01
CA LEU A 454 4.04 -12.57 -19.23
C LEU A 454 3.35 -11.34 -19.82
N LEU A 455 4.10 -10.32 -20.23
CA LEU A 455 3.52 -9.14 -20.84
C LEU A 455 2.82 -9.48 -22.16
N HIS A 456 3.40 -10.35 -22.99
CA HIS A 456 2.77 -10.80 -24.23
C HIS A 456 1.47 -11.59 -23.97
N GLU A 457 1.44 -12.45 -22.93
CA GLU A 457 0.24 -13.17 -22.53
C GLU A 457 -0.87 -12.19 -22.07
N ILE A 458 -0.51 -11.18 -21.26
CA ILE A 458 -1.44 -10.14 -20.80
C ILE A 458 -2.04 -9.36 -21.97
N GLU A 459 -1.22 -8.92 -22.94
CA GLU A 459 -1.69 -8.20 -24.11
C GLU A 459 -2.70 -9.01 -24.94
N ARG A 460 -2.40 -10.30 -25.15
CA ARG A 460 -3.30 -11.20 -25.84
C ARG A 460 -4.64 -11.36 -25.10
N ASP A 461 -4.61 -11.62 -23.79
CA ASP A 461 -5.83 -11.80 -23.00
C ASP A 461 -6.63 -10.50 -22.88
N PHE A 462 -5.94 -9.36 -22.81
CA PHE A 462 -6.59 -8.05 -22.68
C PHE A 462 -7.33 -7.61 -23.94
N ALA A 463 -6.98 -8.13 -25.10
CA ALA A 463 -7.73 -7.89 -26.36
C ALA A 463 -9.21 -8.33 -26.22
N GLU A 464 -9.49 -9.39 -25.46
CA GLU A 464 -10.85 -9.86 -25.18
C GLU A 464 -11.48 -9.17 -23.95
N LEU A 465 -10.68 -8.86 -22.93
CA LEU A 465 -11.15 -8.26 -21.68
C LEU A 465 -11.48 -6.77 -21.82
N GLY A 466 -10.73 -6.02 -22.62
CA GLY A 466 -10.90 -4.58 -22.78
C GLY A 466 -12.33 -4.15 -23.15
N PRO A 467 -12.99 -4.78 -24.16
CA PRO A 467 -14.39 -4.52 -24.49
C PRO A 467 -15.37 -4.84 -23.34
N LEU A 468 -15.09 -5.87 -22.53
CA LEU A 468 -15.93 -6.23 -21.38
C LEU A 468 -15.86 -5.17 -20.27
N TYR A 469 -14.68 -4.63 -20.01
CA TYR A 469 -14.53 -3.50 -19.08
C TYR A 469 -15.29 -2.26 -19.56
N ALA A 470 -15.18 -1.93 -20.85
CA ALA A 470 -15.90 -0.79 -21.42
C ALA A 470 -17.43 -0.95 -21.33
N ALA A 471 -17.95 -2.15 -21.56
CA ALA A 471 -19.37 -2.44 -21.42
C ALA A 471 -19.85 -2.31 -19.98
N ALA A 472 -19.09 -2.86 -19.01
CA ALA A 472 -19.39 -2.79 -17.60
C ALA A 472 -19.38 -1.34 -17.08
N GLU A 473 -18.43 -0.51 -17.53
CA GLU A 473 -18.38 0.93 -17.19
C GLU A 473 -19.58 1.70 -17.76
N ALA A 474 -20.01 1.39 -18.99
CA ALA A 474 -21.16 2.04 -19.62
C ALA A 474 -22.47 1.77 -18.86
N GLU A 475 -22.63 0.60 -18.24
CA GLU A 475 -23.80 0.26 -17.42
C GLU A 475 -23.90 1.12 -16.13
N MET A 476 -22.85 1.82 -15.74
CA MET A 476 -22.82 2.61 -14.50
C MET A 476 -23.39 4.02 -14.65
N GLN A 477 -23.70 4.49 -15.85
CA GLN A 477 -24.18 5.88 -16.08
C GLN A 477 -25.36 6.30 -15.16
N PRO A 478 -26.40 5.49 -14.95
CA PRO A 478 -27.52 5.86 -14.05
C PRO A 478 -27.08 5.99 -12.58
N VAL A 479 -26.10 5.17 -12.13
CA VAL A 479 -25.54 5.23 -10.79
C VAL A 479 -24.69 6.48 -10.63
N LEU A 480 -23.83 6.79 -11.60
CA LEU A 480 -22.96 7.98 -11.58
C LEU A 480 -23.77 9.28 -11.46
N ALA A 481 -24.88 9.41 -12.19
CA ALA A 481 -25.73 10.59 -12.10
C ALA A 481 -26.34 10.80 -10.69
N ALA A 482 -26.70 9.72 -10.00
CA ALA A 482 -27.17 9.79 -8.64
C ALA A 482 -26.06 10.13 -7.64
N VAL A 483 -24.90 9.50 -7.78
CA VAL A 483 -23.73 9.71 -6.93
C VAL A 483 -23.15 11.11 -7.09
N GLU A 484 -23.15 11.68 -8.29
CA GLU A 484 -22.78 13.09 -8.54
C GLU A 484 -23.59 14.07 -7.66
N ASN A 485 -24.89 13.84 -7.52
CA ASN A 485 -25.73 14.68 -6.66
C ASN A 485 -25.38 14.50 -5.17
N ILE A 486 -25.08 13.26 -4.73
CA ILE A 486 -24.61 12.98 -3.37
C ILE A 486 -23.27 13.70 -3.12
N HIS A 487 -22.33 13.60 -4.06
CA HIS A 487 -21.03 14.26 -3.97
C HIS A 487 -21.18 15.78 -3.82
N ARG A 488 -22.00 16.42 -4.66
CA ARG A 488 -22.27 17.86 -4.61
C ARG A 488 -22.90 18.27 -3.28
N GLU A 489 -23.84 17.51 -2.76
CA GLU A 489 -24.43 17.79 -1.45
C GLU A 489 -23.41 17.65 -0.32
N GLY A 490 -22.55 16.65 -0.38
CA GLY A 490 -21.43 16.48 0.55
C GLY A 490 -20.42 17.64 0.52
N LEU A 491 -20.14 18.19 -0.67
CA LEU A 491 -19.30 19.38 -0.80
C LEU A 491 -19.95 20.64 -0.18
N ALA A 492 -21.26 20.76 -0.24
CA ALA A 492 -22.00 21.88 0.34
C ALA A 492 -22.23 21.73 1.86
N ALA A 493 -22.15 20.53 2.41
CA ALA A 493 -22.35 20.27 3.82
C ALA A 493 -21.22 20.88 4.67
N ALA A 494 -21.57 21.37 5.88
CA ALA A 494 -20.59 21.88 6.82
C ALA A 494 -19.73 20.73 7.39
N VAL A 495 -18.44 20.98 7.55
CA VAL A 495 -17.52 20.16 8.34
C VAL A 495 -17.06 20.96 9.55
N ALA A 496 -16.59 20.27 10.59
CA ALA A 496 -16.12 20.93 11.81
C ALA A 496 -15.00 21.93 11.50
N SER A 497 -15.02 23.09 12.14
CA SER A 497 -14.08 24.18 11.88
C SER A 497 -12.64 23.88 12.30
N ASP A 498 -12.44 22.87 13.15
CA ASP A 498 -11.13 22.37 13.60
C ASP A 498 -10.55 21.26 12.70
N THR A 499 -11.28 20.85 11.65
CA THR A 499 -10.73 19.94 10.65
C THR A 499 -9.62 20.63 9.87
N TYR A 500 -8.46 19.98 9.75
CA TYR A 500 -7.35 20.51 8.98
C TYR A 500 -7.74 20.71 7.52
N ALA A 501 -7.37 21.86 6.95
CA ALA A 501 -7.60 22.14 5.54
C ALA A 501 -6.84 21.14 4.67
N ALA A 502 -7.58 20.28 3.98
CA ALA A 502 -7.01 19.27 3.09
C ALA A 502 -6.84 19.79 1.65
N ARG A 503 -7.48 20.89 1.30
CA ARG A 503 -7.38 21.58 0.01
C ARG A 503 -7.04 23.05 0.22
N LEU A 504 -6.35 23.63 -0.76
CA LEU A 504 -6.23 25.09 -0.87
C LEU A 504 -7.62 25.66 -1.14
N ALA A 505 -7.95 26.77 -0.47
CA ALA A 505 -9.21 27.48 -0.62
C ALA A 505 -9.31 28.15 -2.00
#